data_219cc1417671bf087389d32841fad90d
#
_entry.id   219cc1417671bf087389d32841fad90d
#
_cell.length_a   1.000
_cell.length_b   1.000
_cell.length_c   1.000
_cell.angle_alpha   90.00
_cell.angle_beta   90.00
_cell.angle_gamma   90.00
#
_symmetry.space_group_name_H-M   'P 1'
#
loop_
_entity.id
_entity.type
_entity.pdbx_description
1 polymer ?
#
loop_
_entity_poly.entity_id
_entity_poly.type
_entity_poly.pdbx_seq_one_letter_code
_entity_poly.pdbx_strand_id
1 'polypeptide(L)'
;MRTLVIGGGAAGASAAARLRRLDDNMEIIILEATDEISIANCGLPYYCSNVINSRQKMIVSSTKRFKDLLNIEVRLNSKVTKINRKEKTVVINNSETINYDKLILTPGANPVIPNVKGINHPNIFTVRTLRNADDIKSVLARDAKNAVVIGGGFIGVEMAENFVHLGLNTTLVELSSQILAPVDTEIAAHAQNEMRRKGVNLLLSDGLKEVDGEEIVLNSGKRIPFDIAILAIGVRPETTLAKECGLKIGALGGVKVDKNMRTSDKHIFAAGDSVEVEDFVSGKDTLIPLAGPANRQGRIIADNIKGIKSTYKKTQGSAVVKVFDLTVANVGNNEKQLLKSGQKYLKTFIIKPSHAGYYPDATPTLYKFLFTQKGEILGAQACGYEGVEKRIDVIATIMRNNGTIYDMLDSELCYAPPYSSAKDPVNMLGMHAENIINGFVKPAFYNDLKDSVLVDIREQGSFDSTIEASVNIPTSQIRGRLNEIPKDKKVILFCNTGFQSYVASRILLQKGYTNVYSLSGGIELYHILKENENAEKELTLV
;
A
#
# COMPACT_ATOMS: atom_id res chain seq x y z
N MET A 1 -2.25 24.83 -31.59
CA MET A 1 -1.56 24.78 -30.27
C MET A 1 -0.82 23.46 -30.18
N ARG A 2 0.51 23.55 -29.93
CA ARG A 2 1.35 22.36 -29.76
C ARG A 2 1.54 22.03 -28.30
N THR A 3 1.21 20.80 -27.92
CA THR A 3 1.43 20.27 -26.56
C THR A 3 2.45 19.15 -26.61
N LEU A 4 3.55 19.30 -25.87
CA LEU A 4 4.53 18.23 -25.67
C LEU A 4 4.26 17.52 -24.34
N VAL A 5 4.41 16.19 -24.34
CA VAL A 5 4.29 15.34 -23.14
C VAL A 5 5.63 14.61 -22.96
N ILE A 6 6.29 14.85 -21.85
CA ILE A 6 7.55 14.18 -21.50
C ILE A 6 7.23 12.98 -20.62
N GLY A 7 7.40 11.77 -21.15
CA GLY A 7 7.08 10.51 -20.52
C GLY A 7 5.68 9.98 -20.87
N GLY A 8 5.63 8.79 -21.43
CA GLY A 8 4.43 8.10 -21.94
C GLY A 8 3.81 7.09 -20.98
N GLY A 9 4.13 7.19 -19.68
CA GLY A 9 3.52 6.36 -18.64
C GLY A 9 2.06 6.73 -18.33
N ALA A 10 1.51 6.25 -17.22
CA ALA A 10 0.08 6.39 -16.86
C ALA A 10 -0.44 7.83 -16.95
N ALA A 11 0.27 8.79 -16.36
CA ALA A 11 -0.16 10.20 -16.36
C ALA A 11 -0.07 10.84 -17.75
N GLY A 12 1.07 10.67 -18.45
CA GLY A 12 1.31 11.28 -19.76
C GLY A 12 0.40 10.72 -20.84
N ALA A 13 0.27 9.42 -20.94
CA ALA A 13 -0.63 8.75 -21.87
C ALA A 13 -2.10 9.16 -21.64
N SER A 14 -2.53 9.24 -20.38
CA SER A 14 -3.89 9.68 -20.01
C SER A 14 -4.13 11.15 -20.38
N ALA A 15 -3.16 12.03 -20.14
CA ALA A 15 -3.25 13.44 -20.51
C ALA A 15 -3.35 13.62 -22.03
N ALA A 16 -2.46 12.98 -22.78
CA ALA A 16 -2.43 13.06 -24.25
C ALA A 16 -3.73 12.54 -24.87
N ALA A 17 -4.18 11.35 -24.44
CA ALA A 17 -5.42 10.75 -24.93
C ALA A 17 -6.67 11.59 -24.57
N ARG A 18 -6.68 12.23 -23.37
CA ARG A 18 -7.78 13.14 -23.01
C ARG A 18 -7.76 14.42 -23.81
N LEU A 19 -6.59 15.03 -24.04
CA LEU A 19 -6.44 16.23 -24.85
C LEU A 19 -6.97 16.01 -26.26
N ARG A 20 -6.62 14.91 -26.91
CA ARG A 20 -7.13 14.57 -28.25
C ARG A 20 -8.64 14.49 -28.29
N ARG A 21 -9.26 13.84 -27.30
CA ARG A 21 -10.73 13.76 -27.20
C ARG A 21 -11.41 15.11 -26.94
N LEU A 22 -10.68 16.09 -26.43
CA LEU A 22 -11.17 17.45 -26.21
C LEU A 22 -10.90 18.38 -27.40
N ASP A 23 -9.90 18.07 -28.22
CA ASP A 23 -9.53 18.90 -29.37
C ASP A 23 -8.81 18.06 -30.43
N ASP A 24 -9.51 17.77 -31.51
CA ASP A 24 -8.97 16.96 -32.61
C ASP A 24 -7.93 17.70 -33.47
N ASN A 25 -7.89 19.03 -33.40
CA ASN A 25 -6.96 19.87 -34.17
C ASN A 25 -5.64 20.18 -33.40
N MET A 26 -5.51 19.73 -32.14
CA MET A 26 -4.33 19.98 -31.36
C MET A 26 -3.15 19.12 -31.84
N GLU A 27 -1.99 19.72 -31.98
CA GLU A 27 -0.76 18.97 -32.19
C GLU A 27 -0.24 18.43 -30.85
N ILE A 28 -0.19 17.09 -30.72
CA ILE A 28 0.20 16.40 -29.49
C ILE A 28 1.35 15.47 -29.82
N ILE A 29 2.47 15.65 -29.14
CA ILE A 29 3.68 14.83 -29.29
C ILE A 29 4.05 14.27 -27.92
N ILE A 30 4.19 12.96 -27.81
CA ILE A 30 4.74 12.28 -26.63
C ILE A 30 6.21 11.96 -26.89
N LEU A 31 7.08 12.42 -26.00
CA LEU A 31 8.51 12.14 -26.00
C LEU A 31 8.80 11.11 -24.91
N GLU A 32 9.10 9.88 -25.33
CA GLU A 32 9.40 8.76 -24.43
C GLU A 32 10.87 8.40 -24.53
N ALA A 33 11.55 8.31 -23.39
CA ALA A 33 12.97 8.03 -23.33
C ALA A 33 13.33 6.57 -23.61
N THR A 34 12.37 5.66 -23.45
CA THR A 34 12.53 4.22 -23.62
C THR A 34 12.07 3.75 -25.01
N ASP A 35 12.25 2.48 -25.28
CA ASP A 35 11.85 1.81 -26.52
C ASP A 35 10.35 1.41 -26.56
N GLU A 36 9.62 1.59 -25.47
CA GLU A 36 8.20 1.26 -25.37
C GLU A 36 7.42 2.36 -24.63
N ILE A 37 6.16 2.54 -25.03
CA ILE A 37 5.24 3.48 -24.41
C ILE A 37 4.13 2.75 -23.66
N SER A 38 3.59 3.36 -22.61
CA SER A 38 2.36 2.91 -21.92
C SER A 38 2.43 1.44 -21.50
N ILE A 39 3.52 1.06 -20.82
CA ILE A 39 3.69 -0.29 -20.29
C ILE A 39 2.94 -0.46 -18.97
N ALA A 40 2.52 -1.70 -18.68
CA ALA A 40 1.90 -2.13 -17.43
C ALA A 40 2.97 -2.33 -16.35
N ASN A 41 3.51 -1.24 -15.77
CA ASN A 41 4.57 -1.32 -14.76
C ASN A 41 4.23 -2.23 -13.59
N CYS A 42 2.98 -2.21 -13.10
CA CYS A 42 2.51 -3.09 -12.03
C CYS A 42 2.45 -4.57 -12.43
N GLY A 43 2.53 -4.88 -13.72
CA GLY A 43 2.57 -6.25 -14.23
C GLY A 43 3.98 -6.83 -14.34
N LEU A 44 5.04 -6.03 -14.16
CA LEU A 44 6.42 -6.47 -14.37
C LEU A 44 6.82 -7.65 -13.48
N PRO A 45 6.52 -7.69 -12.16
CA PRO A 45 6.79 -8.86 -11.32
C PRO A 45 6.14 -10.14 -11.87
N TYR A 46 4.88 -10.05 -12.28
CA TYR A 46 4.09 -11.17 -12.82
C TYR A 46 4.56 -11.60 -14.23
N TYR A 47 5.11 -10.67 -15.00
CA TYR A 47 5.76 -10.98 -16.28
C TYR A 47 7.09 -11.70 -16.09
N CYS A 48 7.88 -11.33 -15.07
CA CYS A 48 9.13 -12.01 -14.74
C CYS A 48 8.89 -13.51 -14.43
N SER A 49 7.78 -13.85 -13.76
CA SER A 49 7.43 -15.22 -13.38
C SER A 49 6.62 -16.00 -14.43
N ASN A 50 6.32 -15.41 -15.58
CA ASN A 50 5.43 -15.98 -16.61
C ASN A 50 3.95 -16.11 -16.21
N VAL A 51 3.50 -15.58 -15.07
CA VAL A 51 2.06 -15.40 -14.78
C VAL A 51 1.43 -14.55 -15.89
N ILE A 52 2.09 -13.47 -16.30
CA ILE A 52 1.82 -12.78 -17.57
C ILE A 52 2.81 -13.35 -18.61
N ASN A 53 2.34 -14.23 -19.44
CA ASN A 53 3.17 -15.05 -20.33
C ASN A 53 3.55 -14.41 -21.67
N SER A 54 3.21 -13.15 -21.90
CA SER A 54 3.47 -12.47 -23.18
C SER A 54 3.96 -11.05 -22.96
N ARG A 55 5.10 -10.69 -23.57
CA ARG A 55 5.64 -9.33 -23.62
C ARG A 55 4.62 -8.33 -24.18
N GLN A 56 3.87 -8.76 -25.21
CA GLN A 56 2.87 -7.91 -25.85
C GLN A 56 1.73 -7.52 -24.91
N LYS A 57 1.35 -8.37 -23.94
CA LYS A 57 0.35 -8.05 -22.93
C LYS A 57 0.80 -6.95 -21.96
N MET A 58 2.12 -6.72 -21.85
CA MET A 58 2.68 -5.65 -21.04
C MET A 58 2.52 -4.26 -21.67
N ILE A 59 2.26 -4.17 -22.97
CA ILE A 59 2.05 -2.92 -23.70
C ILE A 59 0.56 -2.59 -23.69
N VAL A 60 0.15 -1.68 -22.80
CA VAL A 60 -1.26 -1.27 -22.64
C VAL A 60 -1.77 -0.54 -23.88
N SER A 61 -0.92 0.30 -24.48
CA SER A 61 -1.25 1.03 -25.71
C SER A 61 0.00 1.24 -26.57
N SER A 62 -0.02 0.70 -27.77
CA SER A 62 1.12 0.80 -28.71
C SER A 62 1.21 2.18 -29.39
N THR A 63 2.39 2.51 -29.94
CA THR A 63 2.59 3.71 -30.77
C THR A 63 1.63 3.74 -31.96
N LYS A 64 1.37 2.57 -32.57
CA LYS A 64 0.39 2.42 -33.65
C LYS A 64 -1.00 2.85 -33.19
N ARG A 65 -1.45 2.42 -32.03
CA ARG A 65 -2.76 2.81 -31.48
C ARG A 65 -2.86 4.30 -31.18
N PHE A 66 -1.79 4.92 -30.64
CA PHE A 66 -1.74 6.37 -30.45
C PHE A 66 -1.85 7.12 -31.76
N LYS A 67 -1.18 6.66 -32.81
CA LYS A 67 -1.23 7.27 -34.13
C LYS A 67 -2.60 7.07 -34.81
N ASP A 68 -3.02 5.82 -34.98
CA ASP A 68 -4.15 5.46 -35.84
C ASP A 68 -5.51 5.84 -35.20
N LEU A 69 -5.65 5.65 -33.87
CA LEU A 69 -6.90 5.94 -33.17
C LEU A 69 -6.96 7.36 -32.62
N LEU A 70 -5.83 7.90 -32.19
CA LEU A 70 -5.80 9.17 -31.47
C LEU A 70 -5.07 10.29 -32.23
N ASN A 71 -4.52 10.02 -33.40
CA ASN A 71 -3.72 11.01 -34.16
C ASN A 71 -2.70 11.74 -33.26
N ILE A 72 -2.00 10.98 -32.39
CA ILE A 72 -0.96 11.47 -31.50
C ILE A 72 0.38 10.94 -31.98
N GLU A 73 1.34 11.84 -32.18
CA GLU A 73 2.71 11.48 -32.47
C GLU A 73 3.42 10.96 -31.21
N VAL A 74 4.04 9.78 -31.31
CA VAL A 74 4.87 9.21 -30.24
C VAL A 74 6.27 9.01 -30.77
N ARG A 75 7.24 9.62 -30.09
CA ARG A 75 8.65 9.45 -30.36
C ARG A 75 9.30 8.65 -29.24
N LEU A 76 9.64 7.41 -29.54
CA LEU A 76 10.42 6.53 -28.66
C LEU A 76 11.91 6.87 -28.73
N ASN A 77 12.69 6.43 -27.74
CA ASN A 77 14.12 6.72 -27.62
C ASN A 77 14.45 8.23 -27.74
N SER A 78 13.52 9.06 -27.29
CA SER A 78 13.53 10.52 -27.41
C SER A 78 13.64 11.18 -26.04
N LYS A 79 14.82 11.02 -25.42
CA LYS A 79 15.09 11.56 -24.09
C LYS A 79 15.20 13.07 -24.13
N VAL A 80 14.29 13.78 -23.47
CA VAL A 80 14.43 15.22 -23.25
C VAL A 80 15.58 15.46 -22.27
N THR A 81 16.52 16.30 -22.67
CA THR A 81 17.75 16.61 -21.92
C THR A 81 17.78 18.02 -21.36
N LYS A 82 16.95 18.94 -21.91
CA LYS A 82 16.88 20.34 -21.45
C LYS A 82 15.50 20.94 -21.73
N ILE A 83 15.05 21.83 -20.86
CA ILE A 83 13.86 22.66 -21.06
C ILE A 83 14.23 24.13 -20.98
N ASN A 84 13.95 24.88 -22.05
CA ASN A 84 14.15 26.34 -22.14
C ASN A 84 12.80 27.04 -21.95
N ARG A 85 12.50 27.46 -20.72
CA ARG A 85 11.19 28.05 -20.35
C ARG A 85 10.91 29.38 -21.03
N LYS A 86 11.95 30.23 -21.24
CA LYS A 86 11.80 31.53 -21.89
C LYS A 86 11.42 31.39 -23.35
N GLU A 87 12.09 30.50 -24.05
CA GLU A 87 11.90 30.23 -25.47
C GLU A 87 10.79 29.24 -25.76
N LYS A 88 10.28 28.57 -24.71
CA LYS A 88 9.31 27.48 -24.78
C LYS A 88 9.78 26.36 -25.72
N THR A 89 10.98 25.86 -25.50
CA THR A 89 11.57 24.77 -26.28
C THR A 89 12.07 23.66 -25.37
N VAL A 90 12.15 22.46 -25.90
CA VAL A 90 12.83 21.31 -25.27
C VAL A 90 13.94 20.83 -26.21
N VAL A 91 15.03 20.31 -25.63
CA VAL A 91 16.10 19.64 -26.36
C VAL A 91 15.98 18.15 -26.17
N ILE A 92 16.01 17.39 -27.27
CA ILE A 92 15.93 15.94 -27.33
C ILE A 92 17.29 15.37 -27.68
N ASN A 93 17.75 14.38 -26.93
CA ASN A 93 19.02 13.66 -27.17
C ASN A 93 20.23 14.62 -27.41
N ASN A 94 20.24 15.78 -26.75
CA ASN A 94 21.25 16.84 -26.86
C ASN A 94 21.42 17.43 -28.27
N SER A 95 20.53 17.21 -29.21
CA SER A 95 20.68 17.57 -30.62
C SER A 95 19.48 18.30 -31.23
N GLU A 96 18.29 17.75 -31.10
CA GLU A 96 17.05 18.28 -31.69
C GLU A 96 16.34 19.24 -30.73
N THR A 97 15.87 20.37 -31.25
CA THR A 97 15.08 21.34 -30.47
C THR A 97 13.65 21.44 -31.00
N ILE A 98 12.66 21.28 -30.14
CA ILE A 98 11.24 21.41 -30.48
C ILE A 98 10.59 22.46 -29.60
N ASN A 99 9.74 23.33 -30.19
CA ASN A 99 8.95 24.32 -29.45
C ASN A 99 7.61 23.74 -28.93
N TYR A 100 7.06 24.36 -27.87
CA TYR A 100 5.76 24.03 -27.32
C TYR A 100 4.95 25.27 -26.92
N ASP A 101 3.64 25.16 -26.95
CA ASP A 101 2.72 26.11 -26.32
C ASP A 101 2.40 25.66 -24.87
N LYS A 102 2.25 24.35 -24.66
CA LYS A 102 2.07 23.70 -23.37
C LYS A 102 3.01 22.50 -23.22
N LEU A 103 3.52 22.30 -22.01
CA LEU A 103 4.40 21.20 -21.66
C LEU A 103 3.83 20.41 -20.50
N ILE A 104 3.80 19.09 -20.59
CA ILE A 104 3.38 18.18 -19.55
C ILE A 104 4.56 17.32 -19.12
N LEU A 105 4.98 17.45 -17.85
CA LEU A 105 6.07 16.68 -17.26
C LEU A 105 5.53 15.48 -16.53
N THR A 106 5.81 14.29 -17.03
CA THR A 106 5.40 13.01 -16.43
C THR A 106 6.53 11.99 -16.46
N PRO A 107 7.77 12.36 -16.06
CA PRO A 107 8.92 11.47 -16.11
C PRO A 107 8.87 10.32 -15.10
N GLY A 108 7.93 10.39 -14.16
CA GLY A 108 7.73 9.37 -13.13
C GLY A 108 8.74 9.43 -12.01
N ALA A 109 9.19 8.27 -11.53
CA ALA A 109 10.19 8.12 -10.47
C ALA A 109 11.24 7.09 -10.85
N ASN A 110 12.43 7.21 -10.28
CA ASN A 110 13.54 6.27 -10.48
C ASN A 110 13.71 5.38 -9.25
N PRO A 111 14.05 4.10 -9.42
CA PRO A 111 14.46 3.23 -8.32
C PRO A 111 15.64 3.82 -7.56
N VAL A 112 15.65 3.64 -6.26
CA VAL A 112 16.79 3.99 -5.42
C VAL A 112 17.84 2.89 -5.56
N ILE A 113 19.06 3.29 -5.92
CA ILE A 113 20.24 2.41 -5.93
C ILE A 113 21.17 2.90 -4.83
N PRO A 114 21.49 2.06 -3.82
CA PRO A 114 22.36 2.46 -2.72
C PRO A 114 23.82 2.54 -3.21
N ASN A 115 24.58 3.45 -2.63
CA ASN A 115 26.00 3.54 -2.94
C ASN A 115 26.80 2.60 -2.03
N VAL A 116 26.82 1.31 -2.37
CA VAL A 116 27.55 0.27 -1.63
C VAL A 116 28.48 -0.49 -2.58
N LYS A 117 29.55 -1.06 -2.04
CA LYS A 117 30.53 -1.86 -2.81
C LYS A 117 29.82 -3.02 -3.53
N GLY A 118 30.16 -3.27 -4.79
CA GLY A 118 29.66 -4.38 -5.59
C GLY A 118 28.24 -4.22 -6.15
N ILE A 119 27.55 -3.09 -5.94
CA ILE A 119 26.15 -2.88 -6.36
C ILE A 119 25.90 -3.00 -7.88
N ASN A 120 26.94 -2.80 -8.68
CA ASN A 120 26.88 -2.89 -10.14
C ASN A 120 27.07 -4.32 -10.67
N HIS A 121 26.87 -5.34 -9.81
CA HIS A 121 26.94 -6.74 -10.23
C HIS A 121 25.89 -7.04 -11.33
N PRO A 122 26.25 -7.80 -12.41
CA PRO A 122 25.38 -8.00 -13.57
C PRO A 122 24.06 -8.71 -13.29
N ASN A 123 23.96 -9.45 -12.17
CA ASN A 123 22.73 -10.14 -11.77
C ASN A 123 21.94 -9.37 -10.70
N ILE A 124 22.23 -8.08 -10.49
CA ILE A 124 21.44 -7.21 -9.61
C ILE A 124 20.59 -6.27 -10.47
N PHE A 125 19.29 -6.28 -10.24
CA PHE A 125 18.32 -5.56 -11.05
C PHE A 125 17.41 -4.66 -10.23
N THR A 126 16.82 -3.68 -10.90
CA THR A 126 15.62 -2.98 -10.45
C THR A 126 14.45 -3.37 -11.37
N VAL A 127 13.21 -3.19 -10.90
CA VAL A 127 12.01 -3.52 -11.68
C VAL A 127 11.30 -2.22 -12.05
N ARG A 128 11.69 -1.64 -13.20
CA ARG A 128 11.17 -0.32 -13.63
C ARG A 128 10.69 -0.30 -15.09
N THR A 129 11.41 -0.96 -15.98
CA THR A 129 11.12 -0.98 -17.42
C THR A 129 10.87 -2.40 -17.90
N LEU A 130 10.25 -2.54 -19.06
CA LEU A 130 10.04 -3.85 -19.68
C LEU A 130 11.38 -4.51 -20.02
N ARG A 131 12.40 -3.72 -20.39
CA ARG A 131 13.76 -4.21 -20.60
C ARG A 131 14.36 -4.82 -19.31
N ASN A 132 14.18 -4.15 -18.15
CA ASN A 132 14.63 -4.77 -16.88
C ASN A 132 13.99 -6.13 -16.65
N ALA A 133 12.70 -6.27 -16.94
CA ALA A 133 12.01 -7.55 -16.81
C ALA A 133 12.50 -8.59 -17.82
N ASP A 134 12.81 -8.20 -19.06
CA ASP A 134 13.43 -9.08 -20.07
C ASP A 134 14.83 -9.54 -19.61
N ASP A 135 15.64 -8.65 -19.06
CA ASP A 135 16.98 -8.96 -18.52
C ASP A 135 16.86 -9.95 -17.34
N ILE A 136 15.94 -9.72 -16.39
CA ILE A 136 15.64 -10.61 -15.27
C ILE A 136 15.25 -12.00 -15.80
N LYS A 137 14.34 -12.08 -16.78
CA LYS A 137 13.93 -13.37 -17.39
C LYS A 137 15.10 -14.09 -18.04
N SER A 138 16.06 -13.36 -18.62
CA SER A 138 17.23 -13.97 -19.24
C SER A 138 18.16 -14.65 -18.23
N VAL A 139 18.27 -14.11 -17.01
CA VAL A 139 19.01 -14.74 -15.91
C VAL A 139 18.24 -15.93 -15.35
N LEU A 140 16.94 -15.79 -15.12
CA LEU A 140 16.08 -16.88 -14.66
C LEU A 140 16.09 -18.11 -15.58
N ALA A 141 16.26 -17.90 -16.87
CA ALA A 141 16.37 -18.99 -17.87
C ALA A 141 17.69 -19.78 -17.79
N ARG A 142 18.68 -19.32 -16.98
CA ARG A 142 20.00 -19.98 -16.80
C ARG A 142 20.07 -20.88 -15.57
N ASP A 143 18.96 -21.45 -15.13
CA ASP A 143 18.88 -22.36 -13.97
C ASP A 143 19.23 -21.67 -12.62
N ALA A 144 18.80 -20.41 -12.45
CA ALA A 144 18.90 -19.70 -11.18
C ALA A 144 18.13 -20.44 -10.08
N LYS A 145 18.72 -20.55 -8.88
CA LYS A 145 18.16 -21.27 -7.73
C LYS A 145 17.90 -20.38 -6.54
N ASN A 146 18.75 -19.37 -6.35
CA ASN A 146 18.72 -18.49 -5.18
C ASN A 146 18.39 -17.06 -5.61
N ALA A 147 17.32 -16.54 -5.08
CA ALA A 147 16.88 -15.16 -5.31
C ALA A 147 16.94 -14.34 -4.03
N VAL A 148 17.49 -13.13 -4.10
CA VAL A 148 17.48 -12.18 -3.00
C VAL A 148 16.71 -10.92 -3.38
N VAL A 149 15.77 -10.51 -2.56
CA VAL A 149 15.02 -9.27 -2.72
C VAL A 149 15.39 -8.32 -1.59
N ILE A 150 15.89 -7.14 -1.93
CA ILE A 150 16.27 -6.11 -0.97
C ILE A 150 15.18 -5.03 -0.96
N GLY A 151 14.43 -4.97 0.15
CA GLY A 151 13.30 -4.07 0.39
C GLY A 151 11.95 -4.78 0.38
N GLY A 152 11.18 -4.60 1.46
CA GLY A 152 9.86 -5.22 1.71
C GLY A 152 8.67 -4.34 1.34
N GLY A 153 8.82 -3.40 0.39
CA GLY A 153 7.71 -2.64 -0.19
C GLY A 153 6.85 -3.48 -1.14
N PHE A 154 5.86 -2.87 -1.79
CA PHE A 154 4.96 -3.57 -2.74
C PHE A 154 5.72 -4.36 -3.81
N ILE A 155 6.67 -3.72 -4.50
CA ILE A 155 7.49 -4.36 -5.55
C ILE A 155 8.28 -5.54 -4.99
N GLY A 156 8.88 -5.38 -3.80
CA GLY A 156 9.68 -6.44 -3.18
C GLY A 156 8.85 -7.66 -2.79
N VAL A 157 7.68 -7.43 -2.20
CA VAL A 157 6.74 -8.51 -1.83
C VAL A 157 6.25 -9.26 -3.08
N GLU A 158 5.83 -8.52 -4.12
CA GLU A 158 5.41 -9.12 -5.40
C GLU A 158 6.54 -9.90 -6.08
N MET A 159 7.79 -9.39 -6.07
CA MET A 159 8.93 -10.12 -6.64
C MET A 159 9.26 -11.37 -5.84
N ALA A 160 9.23 -11.32 -4.51
CA ALA A 160 9.48 -12.48 -3.66
C ALA A 160 8.42 -13.58 -3.89
N GLU A 161 7.13 -13.23 -3.95
CA GLU A 161 6.06 -14.16 -4.31
C GLU A 161 6.33 -14.83 -5.67
N ASN A 162 6.68 -14.01 -6.67
CA ASN A 162 6.90 -14.51 -8.03
C ASN A 162 8.15 -15.39 -8.16
N PHE A 163 9.20 -15.15 -7.37
CA PHE A 163 10.37 -16.02 -7.32
C PHE A 163 10.06 -17.37 -6.65
N VAL A 164 9.30 -17.35 -5.54
CA VAL A 164 8.81 -18.60 -4.92
C VAL A 164 7.93 -19.39 -5.90
N HIS A 165 7.06 -18.69 -6.65
CA HIS A 165 6.23 -19.32 -7.69
C HIS A 165 7.07 -20.04 -8.77
N LEU A 166 8.25 -19.53 -9.10
CA LEU A 166 9.20 -20.15 -9.99
C LEU A 166 10.03 -21.27 -9.35
N GLY A 167 9.87 -21.53 -8.05
CA GLY A 167 10.60 -22.56 -7.31
C GLY A 167 11.99 -22.14 -6.82
N LEU A 168 12.31 -20.84 -6.79
CA LEU A 168 13.58 -20.36 -6.28
C LEU A 168 13.59 -20.30 -4.75
N ASN A 169 14.74 -20.61 -4.14
CA ASN A 169 15.02 -20.29 -2.75
C ASN A 169 15.07 -18.78 -2.61
N THR A 170 14.05 -18.19 -1.99
CA THR A 170 13.85 -16.75 -1.98
C THR A 170 14.10 -16.17 -0.59
N THR A 171 15.02 -15.22 -0.50
CA THR A 171 15.25 -14.42 0.70
C THR A 171 14.80 -12.98 0.46
N LEU A 172 13.96 -12.44 1.34
CA LEU A 172 13.59 -11.02 1.36
C LEU A 172 14.24 -10.35 2.57
N VAL A 173 15.00 -9.30 2.33
CA VAL A 173 15.68 -8.48 3.35
C VAL A 173 15.00 -7.12 3.45
N GLU A 174 14.58 -6.73 4.65
CA GLU A 174 13.99 -5.42 4.91
C GLU A 174 14.70 -4.72 6.08
N LEU A 175 15.10 -3.47 5.85
CA LEU A 175 15.82 -2.66 6.85
C LEU A 175 14.95 -2.32 8.07
N SER A 176 13.67 -2.16 7.87
CA SER A 176 12.68 -1.89 8.92
C SER A 176 12.30 -3.18 9.65
N SER A 177 11.67 -3.05 10.81
CA SER A 177 11.12 -4.17 11.58
C SER A 177 9.86 -4.80 10.97
N GLN A 178 9.40 -4.32 9.82
CA GLN A 178 8.24 -4.85 9.10
C GLN A 178 8.32 -4.58 7.60
N ILE A 179 7.68 -5.44 6.80
CA ILE A 179 7.36 -5.19 5.39
C ILE A 179 6.14 -4.26 5.26
N LEU A 180 5.82 -3.83 4.04
CA LEU A 180 4.62 -3.07 3.69
C LEU A 180 4.45 -1.82 4.56
N ALA A 181 5.40 -0.90 4.53
CA ALA A 181 5.40 0.34 5.30
C ALA A 181 4.07 1.14 5.32
N PRO A 182 3.21 1.11 4.28
CA PRO A 182 1.89 1.75 4.32
C PRO A 182 0.89 1.19 5.32
N VAL A 183 1.07 -0.04 5.81
CA VAL A 183 0.21 -0.62 6.86
C VAL A 183 0.90 -0.64 8.22
N ASP A 184 0.13 -0.84 9.29
CA ASP A 184 0.65 -0.97 10.64
C ASP A 184 1.08 -2.40 10.96
N THR A 185 1.80 -2.57 12.07
CA THR A 185 2.48 -3.82 12.46
C THR A 185 1.51 -5.01 12.53
N GLU A 186 0.29 -4.81 12.98
CA GLU A 186 -0.69 -5.89 13.15
C GLU A 186 -1.12 -6.48 11.79
N ILE A 187 -1.24 -5.65 10.78
CA ILE A 187 -1.55 -6.08 9.41
C ILE A 187 -0.31 -6.66 8.73
N ALA A 188 0.85 -6.00 8.92
CA ALA A 188 2.12 -6.47 8.37
C ALA A 188 2.50 -7.85 8.93
N ALA A 189 2.28 -8.11 10.23
CA ALA A 189 2.55 -9.40 10.87
C ALA A 189 1.81 -10.56 10.20
N HIS A 190 0.54 -10.36 9.82
CA HIS A 190 -0.23 -11.39 9.10
C HIS A 190 0.41 -11.69 7.72
N ALA A 191 0.79 -10.64 6.98
CA ALA A 191 1.46 -10.80 5.69
C ALA A 191 2.85 -11.47 5.84
N GLN A 192 3.62 -11.12 6.88
CA GLN A 192 4.91 -11.72 7.19
C GLN A 192 4.80 -13.21 7.51
N ASN A 193 3.82 -13.58 8.33
CA ASN A 193 3.53 -14.99 8.63
C ASN A 193 3.16 -15.76 7.36
N GLU A 194 2.34 -15.19 6.48
CA GLU A 194 1.99 -15.82 5.19
C GLU A 194 3.22 -16.01 4.31
N MET A 195 4.08 -15.01 4.17
CA MET A 195 5.32 -15.13 3.40
C MET A 195 6.21 -16.26 3.91
N ARG A 196 6.40 -16.35 5.24
CA ARG A 196 7.20 -17.41 5.86
C ARG A 196 6.59 -18.79 5.62
N ARG A 197 5.26 -18.93 5.77
CA ARG A 197 4.53 -20.19 5.49
C ARG A 197 4.68 -20.64 4.03
N LYS A 198 4.78 -19.68 3.12
CA LYS A 198 4.98 -19.93 1.68
C LYS A 198 6.46 -20.13 1.30
N GLY A 199 7.37 -20.16 2.27
CA GLY A 199 8.79 -20.50 2.05
C GLY A 199 9.71 -19.32 1.78
N VAL A 200 9.28 -18.08 1.99
CA VAL A 200 10.18 -16.92 1.94
C VAL A 200 11.02 -16.86 3.21
N ASN A 201 12.34 -16.87 3.07
CA ASN A 201 13.26 -16.53 4.15
C ASN A 201 13.22 -15.01 4.38
N LEU A 202 12.45 -14.57 5.37
CA LEU A 202 12.19 -13.16 5.63
C LEU A 202 13.11 -12.64 6.73
N LEU A 203 14.04 -11.74 6.38
CA LEU A 203 14.99 -11.09 7.27
C LEU A 203 14.58 -9.62 7.47
N LEU A 204 14.17 -9.28 8.68
CA LEU A 204 13.75 -7.93 9.07
C LEU A 204 14.83 -7.26 9.92
N SER A 205 14.74 -5.93 10.06
CA SER A 205 15.68 -5.11 10.85
C SER A 205 17.14 -5.27 10.41
N ASP A 206 17.36 -5.63 9.14
CA ASP A 206 18.69 -5.77 8.56
C ASP A 206 18.73 -5.18 7.15
N GLY A 207 19.89 -4.81 6.67
CA GLY A 207 20.02 -4.12 5.39
C GLY A 207 21.26 -4.53 4.62
N LEU A 208 21.25 -4.22 3.32
CA LEU A 208 22.38 -4.43 2.43
C LEU A 208 23.57 -3.56 2.86
N LYS A 209 24.70 -4.19 3.18
CA LYS A 209 25.99 -3.56 3.48
C LYS A 209 26.86 -3.47 2.22
N GLU A 210 27.09 -4.60 1.56
CA GLU A 210 27.87 -4.69 0.33
C GLU A 210 27.49 -5.94 -0.46
N VAL A 211 27.97 -6.02 -1.70
CA VAL A 211 27.96 -7.22 -2.54
C VAL A 211 29.39 -7.69 -2.72
N ASP A 212 29.67 -8.97 -2.40
CA ASP A 212 30.99 -9.56 -2.44
C ASP A 212 30.94 -10.86 -3.29
N GLY A 213 31.35 -10.76 -4.55
CA GLY A 213 31.16 -11.83 -5.52
C GLY A 213 29.67 -12.14 -5.72
N GLU A 214 29.28 -13.38 -5.55
CA GLU A 214 27.90 -13.89 -5.68
C GLU A 214 27.17 -13.95 -4.31
N GLU A 215 27.56 -13.09 -3.36
CA GLU A 215 26.95 -13.02 -2.04
C GLU A 215 26.50 -11.60 -1.68
N ILE A 216 25.31 -11.49 -1.14
CA ILE A 216 24.81 -10.29 -0.46
C ILE A 216 25.28 -10.32 0.98
N VAL A 217 26.01 -9.30 1.40
CA VAL A 217 26.48 -9.14 2.80
C VAL A 217 25.59 -8.12 3.49
N LEU A 218 25.00 -8.50 4.61
CA LEU A 218 24.08 -7.66 5.40
C LEU A 218 24.84 -6.86 6.47
N ASN A 219 24.18 -5.88 7.08
CA ASN A 219 24.74 -5.08 8.18
C ASN A 219 25.08 -5.93 9.40
N SER A 220 24.32 -7.00 9.67
CA SER A 220 24.61 -8.00 10.70
C SER A 220 25.87 -8.82 10.45
N GLY A 221 26.40 -8.80 9.23
CA GLY A 221 27.49 -9.66 8.76
C GLY A 221 27.02 -10.98 8.14
N LYS A 222 25.72 -11.27 8.12
CA LYS A 222 25.17 -12.46 7.45
C LYS A 222 25.44 -12.37 5.94
N ARG A 223 25.84 -13.49 5.34
CA ARG A 223 26.14 -13.63 3.92
C ARG A 223 25.08 -14.51 3.25
N ILE A 224 24.52 -14.07 2.14
CA ILE A 224 23.43 -14.74 1.43
C ILE A 224 23.86 -14.94 -0.01
N PRO A 225 24.01 -16.18 -0.48
CA PRO A 225 24.32 -16.45 -1.88
C PRO A 225 23.14 -16.09 -2.77
N PHE A 226 23.40 -15.58 -3.97
CA PHE A 226 22.38 -15.24 -4.94
C PHE A 226 22.81 -15.54 -6.37
N ASP A 227 21.87 -16.04 -7.17
CA ASP A 227 21.99 -16.13 -8.63
C ASP A 227 21.34 -14.89 -9.27
N ILE A 228 20.33 -14.32 -8.60
CA ILE A 228 19.65 -13.07 -8.98
C ILE A 228 19.28 -12.26 -7.74
N ALA A 229 19.46 -10.93 -7.82
CA ALA A 229 19.00 -10.04 -6.76
C ALA A 229 18.17 -8.87 -7.32
N ILE A 230 17.16 -8.44 -6.56
CA ILE A 230 16.29 -7.31 -6.88
C ILE A 230 16.45 -6.22 -5.84
N LEU A 231 16.72 -4.99 -6.30
CA LEU A 231 16.70 -3.79 -5.47
C LEU A 231 15.28 -3.19 -5.51
N ALA A 232 14.56 -3.32 -4.41
CA ALA A 232 13.20 -2.80 -4.22
C ALA A 232 13.10 -1.84 -3.01
N ILE A 233 14.18 -1.09 -2.73
CA ILE A 233 14.33 -0.20 -1.56
C ILE A 233 13.63 1.16 -1.70
N GLY A 234 12.73 1.27 -2.67
CA GLY A 234 11.91 2.45 -2.91
C GLY A 234 12.26 3.20 -4.19
N VAL A 235 11.55 4.31 -4.40
CA VAL A 235 11.68 5.16 -5.60
C VAL A 235 11.87 6.63 -5.18
N ARG A 236 12.50 7.42 -6.04
CA ARG A 236 12.61 8.88 -5.91
C ARG A 236 11.99 9.56 -7.12
N PRO A 237 11.23 10.66 -6.92
CA PRO A 237 10.70 11.46 -8.02
C PRO A 237 11.79 11.85 -9.01
N GLU A 238 11.53 11.66 -10.31
CA GLU A 238 12.42 12.16 -11.36
C GLU A 238 12.15 13.66 -11.57
N THR A 239 13.04 14.49 -11.08
CA THR A 239 12.88 15.95 -11.07
C THR A 239 14.05 16.71 -11.68
N THR A 240 15.00 16.03 -12.31
CA THR A 240 16.21 16.62 -12.90
C THR A 240 15.87 17.75 -13.86
N LEU A 241 15.03 17.49 -14.86
CA LEU A 241 14.60 18.50 -15.83
C LEU A 241 13.89 19.70 -15.18
N ALA A 242 13.05 19.41 -14.16
CA ALA A 242 12.31 20.45 -13.45
C ALA A 242 13.24 21.35 -12.62
N LYS A 243 14.23 20.77 -11.94
CA LYS A 243 15.27 21.51 -11.20
C LYS A 243 16.12 22.38 -12.11
N GLU A 244 16.65 21.79 -13.17
CA GLU A 244 17.56 22.46 -14.09
C GLU A 244 16.90 23.63 -14.82
N CYS A 245 15.61 23.51 -15.16
CA CYS A 245 14.87 24.62 -15.76
C CYS A 245 14.29 25.60 -14.72
N GLY A 246 14.55 25.44 -13.42
CA GLY A 246 14.15 26.36 -12.36
C GLY A 246 12.68 26.30 -11.99
N LEU A 247 12.02 25.14 -12.10
CA LEU A 247 10.69 24.91 -11.51
C LEU A 247 10.82 24.68 -9.99
N LYS A 248 9.80 25.03 -9.24
CA LYS A 248 9.76 24.82 -7.79
C LYS A 248 9.67 23.33 -7.45
N ILE A 249 10.59 22.87 -6.61
CA ILE A 249 10.61 21.53 -6.02
C ILE A 249 10.17 21.64 -4.57
N GLY A 250 9.40 20.68 -4.09
CA GLY A 250 8.94 20.62 -2.73
C GLY A 250 9.93 19.96 -1.77
N ALA A 251 9.57 19.92 -0.50
CA ALA A 251 10.44 19.41 0.58
C ALA A 251 10.68 17.88 0.49
N LEU A 252 9.79 17.15 -0.18
CA LEU A 252 9.90 15.70 -0.38
C LEU A 252 10.63 15.34 -1.69
N GLY A 253 11.09 16.35 -2.44
CA GLY A 253 11.85 16.17 -3.67
C GLY A 253 11.01 16.12 -4.94
N GLY A 254 9.70 16.16 -4.87
CA GLY A 254 8.79 16.19 -6.02
C GLY A 254 8.57 17.59 -6.59
N VAL A 255 8.09 17.67 -7.82
CA VAL A 255 7.70 18.97 -8.43
C VAL A 255 6.48 19.52 -7.71
N LYS A 256 6.53 20.80 -7.28
CA LYS A 256 5.37 21.48 -6.68
C LYS A 256 4.36 21.84 -7.76
N VAL A 257 3.13 21.43 -7.53
CA VAL A 257 1.98 21.73 -8.39
C VAL A 257 0.83 22.33 -7.59
N ASP A 258 -0.01 23.13 -8.25
CA ASP A 258 -1.27 23.59 -7.67
C ASP A 258 -2.37 22.51 -7.84
N LYS A 259 -3.57 22.80 -7.32
CA LYS A 259 -4.72 21.90 -7.44
C LYS A 259 -5.15 21.60 -8.90
N ASN A 260 -4.70 22.40 -9.85
CA ASN A 260 -4.92 22.20 -11.28
C ASN A 260 -3.76 21.44 -11.96
N MET A 261 -2.82 20.91 -11.17
CA MET A 261 -1.59 20.24 -11.62
C MET A 261 -0.63 21.16 -12.39
N ARG A 262 -0.71 22.48 -12.19
CA ARG A 262 0.17 23.46 -12.82
C ARG A 262 1.39 23.66 -11.92
N THR A 263 2.57 23.72 -12.55
CA THR A 263 3.83 24.02 -11.86
C THR A 263 3.96 25.52 -11.55
N SER A 264 5.13 25.96 -11.09
CA SER A 264 5.46 27.38 -10.95
C SER A 264 5.52 28.16 -12.27
N ASP A 265 5.38 27.47 -13.42
CA ASP A 265 5.26 28.06 -14.74
C ASP A 265 3.84 27.81 -15.31
N LYS A 266 3.17 28.88 -15.79
CA LYS A 266 1.79 28.79 -16.31
C LYS A 266 1.63 27.97 -17.59
N HIS A 267 2.73 27.64 -18.27
CA HIS A 267 2.74 26.84 -19.48
C HIS A 267 3.14 25.39 -19.24
N ILE A 268 3.62 25.06 -18.02
CA ILE A 268 4.14 23.75 -17.67
C ILE A 268 3.28 23.11 -16.58
N PHE A 269 2.83 21.91 -16.84
CA PHE A 269 2.08 21.05 -15.91
C PHE A 269 2.93 19.83 -15.53
N ALA A 270 2.67 19.23 -14.38
CA ALA A 270 3.34 17.99 -13.98
C ALA A 270 2.38 17.04 -13.28
N ALA A 271 2.60 15.73 -13.40
CA ALA A 271 1.77 14.70 -12.81
C ALA A 271 2.50 13.36 -12.61
N GLY A 272 1.85 12.46 -11.87
CA GLY A 272 2.35 11.11 -11.57
C GLY A 272 3.37 11.12 -10.44
N ASP A 273 4.27 10.14 -10.44
CA ASP A 273 5.19 9.88 -9.33
C ASP A 273 6.23 10.99 -9.13
N SER A 274 6.32 11.94 -10.06
CA SER A 274 7.26 13.08 -10.01
C SER A 274 6.76 14.28 -9.21
N VAL A 275 5.50 14.30 -8.76
CA VAL A 275 4.89 15.48 -8.11
C VAL A 275 4.61 15.27 -6.64
N GLU A 276 4.66 16.37 -5.86
CA GLU A 276 4.10 16.44 -4.52
C GLU A 276 2.65 16.89 -4.59
N VAL A 277 1.79 16.20 -3.85
CA VAL A 277 0.36 16.50 -3.72
C VAL A 277 -0.04 16.51 -2.26
N GLU A 278 -1.21 17.06 -1.96
CA GLU A 278 -1.72 17.14 -0.59
C GLU A 278 -2.36 15.81 -0.16
N ASP A 279 -2.00 15.33 1.03
CA ASP A 279 -2.64 14.19 1.69
C ASP A 279 -4.03 14.57 2.22
N PHE A 280 -5.00 13.69 2.04
CA PHE A 280 -6.41 13.95 2.35
C PHE A 280 -6.65 14.13 3.86
N VAL A 281 -5.99 13.36 4.70
CA VAL A 281 -6.18 13.35 6.16
C VAL A 281 -5.38 14.45 6.82
N SER A 282 -4.08 14.49 6.59
CA SER A 282 -3.17 15.39 7.27
C SER A 282 -3.13 16.80 6.68
N GLY A 283 -3.60 16.98 5.43
CA GLY A 283 -3.45 18.22 4.68
C GLY A 283 -1.99 18.59 4.34
N LYS A 284 -1.03 17.72 4.64
CA LYS A 284 0.40 17.95 4.35
C LYS A 284 0.77 17.42 2.96
N ASP A 285 1.86 17.95 2.42
CA ASP A 285 2.43 17.42 1.18
C ASP A 285 2.87 15.96 1.34
N THR A 286 2.61 15.16 0.31
CA THR A 286 3.01 13.74 0.23
C THR A 286 3.40 13.36 -1.19
N LEU A 287 4.11 12.24 -1.32
CA LEU A 287 4.36 11.55 -2.59
C LEU A 287 3.44 10.34 -2.67
N ILE A 288 2.86 10.10 -3.83
CA ILE A 288 1.92 8.99 -4.04
C ILE A 288 2.18 8.29 -5.39
N PRO A 289 3.19 7.41 -5.46
CA PRO A 289 3.56 6.71 -6.69
C PRO A 289 2.58 5.57 -7.00
N LEU A 290 1.35 5.93 -7.36
CA LEU A 290 0.25 5.01 -7.70
C LEU A 290 -0.39 5.40 -9.03
N ALA A 291 -0.74 4.40 -9.84
CA ALA A 291 -1.32 4.59 -11.17
C ALA A 291 -2.69 5.29 -11.15
N GLY A 292 -3.53 5.03 -10.15
CA GLY A 292 -4.85 5.66 -10.01
C GLY A 292 -4.76 7.20 -9.88
N PRO A 293 -4.01 7.74 -8.91
CA PRO A 293 -3.67 9.16 -8.83
C PRO A 293 -3.07 9.72 -10.12
N ALA A 294 -2.07 9.05 -10.69
CA ALA A 294 -1.39 9.49 -11.92
C ALA A 294 -2.36 9.67 -13.09
N ASN A 295 -3.25 8.71 -13.35
CA ASN A 295 -4.27 8.78 -14.40
C ASN A 295 -5.23 9.95 -14.20
N ARG A 296 -5.71 10.17 -12.96
CA ARG A 296 -6.60 11.30 -12.64
C ARG A 296 -5.91 12.63 -12.82
N GLN A 297 -4.67 12.75 -12.40
CA GLN A 297 -3.86 13.97 -12.56
C GLN A 297 -3.64 14.29 -14.04
N GLY A 298 -3.32 13.29 -14.87
CA GLY A 298 -3.20 13.46 -16.34
C GLY A 298 -4.51 13.98 -16.96
N ARG A 299 -5.66 13.44 -16.57
CA ARG A 299 -6.98 13.94 -17.00
C ARG A 299 -7.21 15.39 -16.59
N ILE A 300 -6.90 15.76 -15.34
CA ILE A 300 -7.06 17.12 -14.82
C ILE A 300 -6.20 18.11 -15.59
N ILE A 301 -4.96 17.75 -15.95
CA ILE A 301 -4.10 18.56 -16.80
C ILE A 301 -4.78 18.86 -18.14
N ALA A 302 -5.24 17.83 -18.82
CA ALA A 302 -5.89 17.96 -20.12
C ALA A 302 -7.12 18.87 -20.06
N ASP A 303 -7.98 18.67 -19.06
CA ASP A 303 -9.16 19.52 -18.84
C ASP A 303 -8.75 20.99 -18.64
N ASN A 304 -7.74 21.28 -17.79
CA ASN A 304 -7.27 22.65 -17.54
C ASN A 304 -6.59 23.30 -18.74
N ILE A 305 -5.83 22.54 -19.54
CA ILE A 305 -5.26 23.06 -20.80
C ILE A 305 -6.36 23.52 -21.76
N LYS A 306 -7.49 22.85 -21.77
CA LYS A 306 -8.67 23.17 -22.60
C LYS A 306 -9.66 24.14 -21.94
N GLY A 307 -9.30 24.71 -20.78
CA GLY A 307 -10.15 25.69 -20.07
C GLY A 307 -11.29 25.09 -19.28
N ILE A 308 -11.39 23.77 -19.18
CA ILE A 308 -12.36 23.06 -18.34
C ILE A 308 -11.84 23.09 -16.90
N LYS A 309 -12.60 23.68 -15.98
CA LYS A 309 -12.23 23.75 -14.57
C LYS A 309 -12.24 22.36 -13.93
N SER A 310 -11.08 21.83 -13.64
CA SER A 310 -10.88 20.52 -12.99
C SER A 310 -9.80 20.62 -11.93
N THR A 311 -10.01 19.98 -10.78
CA THR A 311 -9.07 20.07 -9.64
C THR A 311 -8.76 18.70 -9.05
N TYR A 312 -7.52 18.51 -8.64
CA TYR A 312 -7.09 17.35 -7.85
C TYR A 312 -7.51 17.55 -6.39
N LYS A 313 -8.35 16.64 -5.89
CA LYS A 313 -8.95 16.73 -4.55
C LYS A 313 -8.11 15.96 -3.51
N LYS A 314 -6.79 16.17 -3.45
CA LYS A 314 -5.89 15.48 -2.52
C LYS A 314 -5.79 13.95 -2.78
N THR A 315 -4.90 13.27 -2.10
CA THR A 315 -4.75 11.80 -2.19
C THR A 315 -5.11 11.12 -0.88
N GLN A 316 -5.71 9.93 -0.95
CA GLN A 316 -6.04 9.08 0.20
C GLN A 316 -5.09 7.90 0.34
N GLY A 317 -4.20 7.68 -0.64
CA GLY A 317 -3.27 6.56 -0.61
C GLY A 317 -3.93 5.18 -0.63
N SER A 318 -5.11 5.05 -1.25
CA SER A 318 -5.76 3.73 -1.39
C SER A 318 -4.86 2.80 -2.18
N ALA A 319 -4.50 1.67 -1.58
CA ALA A 319 -3.63 0.68 -2.17
C ALA A 319 -4.05 -0.74 -1.81
N VAL A 320 -3.70 -1.67 -2.68
CA VAL A 320 -3.89 -3.11 -2.48
C VAL A 320 -2.67 -3.85 -3.01
N VAL A 321 -2.30 -4.93 -2.35
CA VAL A 321 -1.26 -5.85 -2.78
C VAL A 321 -1.67 -7.29 -2.47
N LYS A 322 -1.28 -8.19 -3.37
CA LYS A 322 -1.37 -9.63 -3.18
C LYS A 322 -0.10 -10.12 -2.48
N VAL A 323 -0.24 -10.96 -1.48
CA VAL A 323 0.85 -11.62 -0.76
C VAL A 323 0.54 -13.12 -0.78
N PHE A 324 0.91 -13.80 -1.82
CA PHE A 324 0.47 -15.17 -2.15
C PHE A 324 -1.07 -15.25 -2.24
N ASP A 325 -1.71 -15.98 -1.34
CA ASP A 325 -3.17 -16.08 -1.34
C ASP A 325 -3.83 -14.95 -0.54
N LEU A 326 -3.05 -14.25 0.27
CA LEU A 326 -3.51 -13.16 1.12
C LEU A 326 -3.61 -11.85 0.35
N THR A 327 -4.63 -11.06 0.63
CA THR A 327 -4.79 -9.67 0.14
C THR A 327 -4.58 -8.72 1.30
N VAL A 328 -3.75 -7.70 1.09
CA VAL A 328 -3.57 -6.58 2.03
C VAL A 328 -4.00 -5.29 1.34
N ALA A 329 -4.89 -4.54 1.97
CA ALA A 329 -5.37 -3.27 1.43
C ALA A 329 -5.43 -2.18 2.51
N ASN A 330 -5.27 -0.92 2.08
CA ASN A 330 -5.34 0.22 2.98
C ASN A 330 -5.89 1.48 2.30
N VAL A 331 -6.38 2.40 3.12
CA VAL A 331 -6.77 3.77 2.74
C VAL A 331 -6.51 4.74 3.90
N GLY A 332 -6.17 5.97 3.58
CA GLY A 332 -5.89 7.02 4.58
C GLY A 332 -4.54 6.82 5.25
N ASN A 333 -4.41 7.33 6.45
CA ASN A 333 -3.16 7.34 7.20
C ASN A 333 -3.07 6.15 8.18
N ASN A 334 -1.88 5.59 8.33
CA ASN A 334 -1.58 4.61 9.37
C ASN A 334 -1.20 5.30 10.70
N GLU A 335 -1.05 4.54 11.79
CA GLU A 335 -0.70 5.08 13.11
C GLU A 335 0.63 5.85 13.09
N LYS A 336 1.64 5.36 12.37
CA LYS A 336 2.96 6.02 12.24
C LYS A 336 2.83 7.42 11.65
N GLN A 337 1.98 7.59 10.64
CA GLN A 337 1.72 8.88 9.99
C GLN A 337 0.91 9.80 10.91
N LEU A 338 -0.10 9.29 11.61
CA LEU A 338 -0.90 10.06 12.58
C LEU A 338 -0.04 10.54 13.74
N LEU A 339 0.78 9.68 14.32
CA LEU A 339 1.74 10.04 15.38
C LEU A 339 2.71 11.12 14.91
N LYS A 340 3.31 10.97 13.73
CA LYS A 340 4.23 11.96 13.14
C LYS A 340 3.54 13.31 12.87
N SER A 341 2.25 13.31 12.56
CA SER A 341 1.48 14.54 12.33
C SER A 341 0.97 15.18 13.60
N GLY A 342 0.97 14.46 14.74
CA GLY A 342 0.37 14.89 16.00
C GLY A 342 -1.16 14.77 16.01
N GLN A 343 -1.75 14.04 15.06
CA GLN A 343 -3.19 13.82 14.97
C GLN A 343 -3.65 12.84 16.06
N LYS A 344 -4.54 13.28 16.95
CA LYS A 344 -5.19 12.39 17.92
C LYS A 344 -6.15 11.44 17.20
N TYR A 345 -6.14 10.19 17.60
CA TYR A 345 -6.96 9.13 17.01
C TYR A 345 -7.40 8.11 18.07
N LEU A 346 -8.49 7.43 17.74
CA LEU A 346 -8.93 6.18 18.35
C LEU A 346 -8.70 5.06 17.35
N LYS A 347 -8.55 3.83 17.85
CA LYS A 347 -8.39 2.66 16.99
C LYS A 347 -9.21 1.48 17.46
N THR A 348 -9.51 0.59 16.52
CA THR A 348 -10.11 -0.70 16.80
C THR A 348 -9.70 -1.74 15.77
N PHE A 349 -9.78 -3.01 16.17
CA PHE A 349 -9.68 -4.17 15.31
C PHE A 349 -10.97 -4.97 15.34
N ILE A 350 -11.37 -5.47 14.20
CA ILE A 350 -12.39 -6.52 14.11
C ILE A 350 -11.90 -7.65 13.20
N ILE A 351 -12.29 -8.86 13.51
CA ILE A 351 -12.11 -10.01 12.62
C ILE A 351 -13.49 -10.51 12.25
N LYS A 352 -13.76 -10.59 10.95
CA LYS A 352 -15.06 -11.01 10.41
C LYS A 352 -14.85 -11.96 9.23
N PRO A 353 -15.76 -12.90 9.01
CA PRO A 353 -15.70 -13.74 7.84
C PRO A 353 -15.85 -12.90 6.55
N SER A 354 -15.22 -13.35 5.48
CA SER A 354 -15.27 -12.73 4.15
C SER A 354 -16.71 -12.62 3.62
N HIS A 355 -17.55 -13.61 3.94
CA HIS A 355 -18.98 -13.67 3.62
C HIS A 355 -19.75 -14.38 4.75
N ALA A 356 -21.01 -14.76 4.55
CA ALA A 356 -21.83 -15.36 5.59
C ALA A 356 -21.21 -16.67 6.11
N GLY A 357 -20.91 -16.75 7.41
CA GLY A 357 -20.18 -17.87 8.00
C GLY A 357 -20.88 -19.23 7.94
N TYR A 358 -22.17 -19.28 7.60
CA TYR A 358 -22.91 -20.51 7.31
C TYR A 358 -22.82 -20.96 5.85
N TYR A 359 -22.26 -20.11 4.97
CA TYR A 359 -21.97 -20.46 3.58
C TYR A 359 -20.55 -21.03 3.50
N PRO A 360 -20.29 -22.05 2.65
CA PRO A 360 -18.99 -22.72 2.57
C PRO A 360 -17.84 -21.77 2.28
N ASP A 361 -16.65 -22.13 2.74
CA ASP A 361 -15.36 -21.51 2.44
C ASP A 361 -15.18 -20.07 2.94
N ALA A 362 -15.98 -19.64 3.93
CA ALA A 362 -15.81 -18.35 4.57
C ALA A 362 -14.48 -18.25 5.31
N THR A 363 -13.65 -17.28 4.93
CA THR A 363 -12.33 -17.04 5.52
C THR A 363 -12.31 -15.81 6.42
N PRO A 364 -11.49 -15.78 7.49
CA PRO A 364 -11.39 -14.61 8.34
C PRO A 364 -10.70 -13.44 7.62
N THR A 365 -11.18 -12.24 7.86
CA THR A 365 -10.55 -10.98 7.41
C THR A 365 -10.36 -10.09 8.64
N LEU A 366 -9.12 -9.66 8.85
CA LEU A 366 -8.72 -8.72 9.88
C LEU A 366 -8.85 -7.29 9.34
N TYR A 367 -9.51 -6.42 10.09
CA TYR A 367 -9.63 -4.99 9.82
C TYR A 367 -9.03 -4.21 10.99
N LYS A 368 -8.24 -3.17 10.66
CA LYS A 368 -7.81 -2.11 11.56
C LYS A 368 -8.46 -0.81 11.12
N PHE A 369 -9.02 -0.05 12.05
CA PHE A 369 -9.72 1.18 11.76
C PHE A 369 -9.27 2.31 12.69
N LEU A 370 -9.00 3.47 12.10
CA LEU A 370 -8.47 4.66 12.77
C LEU A 370 -9.45 5.82 12.55
N PHE A 371 -9.88 6.46 13.62
CA PHE A 371 -10.91 7.51 13.60
C PHE A 371 -10.72 8.53 14.71
N THR A 372 -11.39 9.68 14.62
CA THR A 372 -11.38 10.71 15.68
C THR A 372 -12.49 10.49 16.71
N GLN A 373 -12.40 11.17 17.85
CA GLN A 373 -13.49 11.23 18.83
C GLN A 373 -14.81 11.80 18.26
N LYS A 374 -14.76 12.52 17.12
CA LYS A 374 -15.93 13.02 16.39
C LYS A 374 -16.47 12.06 15.33
N GLY A 375 -15.81 10.92 15.16
CA GLY A 375 -16.18 9.92 14.15
C GLY A 375 -15.60 10.15 12.77
N GLU A 376 -14.69 11.12 12.58
CA GLU A 376 -14.04 11.33 11.28
C GLU A 376 -13.10 10.16 10.97
N ILE A 377 -13.12 9.67 9.74
CA ILE A 377 -12.30 8.54 9.27
C ILE A 377 -10.89 9.03 8.97
N LEU A 378 -9.89 8.48 9.64
CA LEU A 378 -8.49 8.79 9.44
C LEU A 378 -7.76 7.75 8.58
N GLY A 379 -8.16 6.48 8.70
CA GLY A 379 -7.60 5.40 7.91
C GLY A 379 -8.21 4.05 8.22
N ALA A 380 -8.09 3.15 7.27
CA ALA A 380 -8.48 1.75 7.42
C ALA A 380 -7.46 0.85 6.72
N GLN A 381 -7.25 -0.32 7.29
CA GLN A 381 -6.37 -1.35 6.78
C GLN A 381 -7.07 -2.69 6.92
N ALA A 382 -6.89 -3.57 5.96
CA ALA A 382 -7.49 -4.90 6.01
C ALA A 382 -6.55 -5.95 5.42
N CYS A 383 -6.67 -7.17 5.94
CA CYS A 383 -5.88 -8.32 5.51
C CYS A 383 -6.73 -9.59 5.60
N GLY A 384 -6.75 -10.38 4.54
CA GLY A 384 -7.56 -11.60 4.42
C GLY A 384 -7.48 -12.19 3.02
N TYR A 385 -8.30 -13.20 2.75
CA TYR A 385 -8.21 -13.92 1.48
C TYR A 385 -9.23 -13.43 0.45
N GLU A 386 -10.42 -12.98 0.86
CA GLU A 386 -11.49 -12.60 -0.05
C GLU A 386 -12.18 -11.29 0.35
N GLY A 387 -12.53 -10.46 -0.64
CA GLY A 387 -13.34 -9.26 -0.50
C GLY A 387 -12.73 -8.15 0.37
N VAL A 388 -11.40 -8.17 0.55
CA VAL A 388 -10.64 -7.21 1.36
C VAL A 388 -10.67 -5.84 0.71
N GLU A 389 -10.26 -5.77 -0.56
CA GLU A 389 -10.19 -4.53 -1.34
C GLU A 389 -11.57 -3.87 -1.50
N LYS A 390 -12.63 -4.67 -1.67
CA LYS A 390 -14.02 -4.18 -1.77
C LYS A 390 -14.39 -3.33 -0.55
N ARG A 391 -14.08 -3.78 0.66
CA ARG A 391 -14.42 -3.05 1.89
C ARG A 391 -13.59 -1.80 2.07
N ILE A 392 -12.31 -1.88 1.72
CA ILE A 392 -11.43 -0.69 1.72
C ILE A 392 -11.90 0.33 0.68
N ASP A 393 -12.38 -0.07 -0.49
CA ASP A 393 -12.94 0.83 -1.50
C ASP A 393 -14.23 1.51 -1.04
N VAL A 394 -15.11 0.80 -0.31
CA VAL A 394 -16.30 1.40 0.31
C VAL A 394 -15.88 2.47 1.33
N ILE A 395 -14.97 2.14 2.25
CA ILE A 395 -14.46 3.09 3.25
C ILE A 395 -13.78 4.28 2.56
N ALA A 396 -12.98 4.04 1.53
CA ALA A 396 -12.34 5.09 0.74
C ALA A 396 -13.35 6.03 0.08
N THR A 397 -14.48 5.49 -0.38
CA THR A 397 -15.55 6.26 -1.00
C THR A 397 -16.28 7.12 0.04
N ILE A 398 -16.62 6.56 1.20
CA ILE A 398 -17.21 7.30 2.32
C ILE A 398 -16.28 8.43 2.76
N MET A 399 -15.01 8.11 3.02
CA MET A 399 -13.98 9.07 3.39
C MET A 399 -13.80 10.19 2.34
N ARG A 400 -13.82 9.85 1.04
CA ARG A 400 -13.71 10.83 -0.07
C ARG A 400 -14.83 11.86 -0.05
N ASN A 401 -15.99 11.50 0.43
CA ASN A 401 -17.16 12.38 0.54
C ASN A 401 -17.25 13.07 1.92
N ASN A 402 -16.18 13.05 2.73
CA ASN A 402 -16.13 13.53 4.11
C ASN A 402 -17.15 12.85 5.03
N GLY A 403 -17.51 11.61 4.72
CA GLY A 403 -18.36 10.80 5.57
C GLY A 403 -17.59 10.34 6.83
N THR A 404 -18.36 9.89 7.80
CA THR A 404 -17.92 9.54 9.14
C THR A 404 -18.22 8.07 9.46
N ILE A 405 -17.94 7.63 10.68
CA ILE A 405 -18.35 6.32 11.17
C ILE A 405 -19.87 6.12 11.11
N TYR A 406 -20.65 7.21 11.22
CA TYR A 406 -22.11 7.15 11.15
C TYR A 406 -22.61 6.85 9.74
N ASP A 407 -21.94 7.38 8.71
CA ASP A 407 -22.20 7.03 7.32
C ASP A 407 -21.83 5.57 7.01
N MET A 408 -20.78 5.03 7.68
CA MET A 408 -20.47 3.59 7.60
C MET A 408 -21.57 2.73 8.23
N LEU A 409 -22.09 3.15 9.37
CA LEU A 409 -23.21 2.50 10.08
C LEU A 409 -24.46 2.39 9.20
N ASP A 410 -24.83 3.50 8.57
CA ASP A 410 -26.05 3.65 7.78
C ASP A 410 -25.93 3.17 6.33
N SER A 411 -24.70 2.77 5.91
CA SER A 411 -24.48 2.31 4.54
C SER A 411 -25.29 1.05 4.24
N GLU A 412 -26.12 1.12 3.20
CA GLU A 412 -26.85 -0.01 2.66
C GLU A 412 -26.00 -0.72 1.60
N LEU A 413 -25.37 -1.82 1.98
CA LEU A 413 -24.44 -2.58 1.15
C LEU A 413 -25.06 -3.85 0.61
N CYS A 414 -24.64 -4.26 -0.60
CA CYS A 414 -25.14 -5.48 -1.23
C CYS A 414 -24.86 -6.71 -0.38
N TYR A 415 -25.88 -7.52 -0.14
CA TYR A 415 -25.81 -8.77 0.59
C TYR A 415 -26.44 -9.93 -0.18
N ALA A 416 -25.68 -11.00 -0.25
CA ALA A 416 -26.16 -12.38 -0.40
C ALA A 416 -25.09 -13.30 0.22
N PRO A 417 -25.45 -14.51 0.71
CA PRO A 417 -24.54 -15.38 1.47
C PRO A 417 -23.16 -15.59 0.86
N PRO A 418 -22.99 -15.76 -0.48
CA PRO A 418 -21.67 -15.95 -1.09
C PRO A 418 -20.78 -14.69 -1.13
N TYR A 419 -21.32 -13.49 -0.87
CA TYR A 419 -20.61 -12.22 -1.11
C TYR A 419 -20.33 -11.40 0.15
N SER A 420 -21.19 -11.51 1.16
CA SER A 420 -21.06 -10.74 2.40
C SER A 420 -21.91 -11.33 3.52
N SER A 421 -21.95 -10.66 4.65
CA SER A 421 -22.91 -10.86 5.73
C SER A 421 -23.93 -9.73 5.71
N ALA A 422 -25.14 -9.96 6.24
CA ALA A 422 -26.20 -8.94 6.34
C ALA A 422 -25.74 -7.70 7.13
N LYS A 423 -24.82 -7.88 8.08
CA LYS A 423 -24.04 -6.81 8.71
C LYS A 423 -22.63 -6.87 8.11
N ASP A 424 -22.40 -6.10 7.04
CA ASP A 424 -21.09 -6.08 6.39
C ASP A 424 -20.00 -5.59 7.36
N PRO A 425 -18.75 -6.05 7.24
CA PRO A 425 -17.62 -5.55 8.04
C PRO A 425 -17.52 -4.03 8.09
N VAL A 426 -17.90 -3.30 7.03
CA VAL A 426 -17.92 -1.82 7.03
C VAL A 426 -18.92 -1.28 8.05
N ASN A 427 -20.17 -1.81 8.06
CA ASN A 427 -21.16 -1.41 9.07
C ASN A 427 -20.67 -1.77 10.49
N MET A 428 -20.09 -2.97 10.65
CA MET A 428 -19.58 -3.43 11.95
C MET A 428 -18.43 -2.56 12.48
N LEU A 429 -17.56 -2.05 11.61
CA LEU A 429 -16.51 -1.10 11.99
C LEU A 429 -17.13 0.21 12.51
N GLY A 430 -18.13 0.76 11.80
CA GLY A 430 -18.87 1.93 12.26
C GLY A 430 -19.53 1.73 13.63
N MET A 431 -20.26 0.63 13.81
CA MET A 431 -20.90 0.26 15.09
C MET A 431 -19.90 0.10 16.23
N HIS A 432 -18.75 -0.52 15.95
CA HIS A 432 -17.73 -0.74 16.96
C HIS A 432 -17.04 0.57 17.37
N ALA A 433 -16.77 1.45 16.38
CA ALA A 433 -16.24 2.78 16.64
C ALA A 433 -17.21 3.65 17.45
N GLU A 434 -18.50 3.63 17.14
CA GLU A 434 -19.54 4.31 17.92
C GLU A 434 -19.57 3.83 19.37
N ASN A 435 -19.51 2.51 19.61
CA ASN A 435 -19.47 1.95 20.96
C ASN A 435 -18.25 2.45 21.76
N ILE A 436 -17.10 2.64 21.11
CA ILE A 436 -15.89 3.20 21.74
C ILE A 436 -16.08 4.69 22.06
N ILE A 437 -16.58 5.48 21.11
CA ILE A 437 -16.82 6.92 21.28
C ILE A 437 -17.80 7.16 22.45
N ASN A 438 -18.86 6.37 22.55
CA ASN A 438 -19.88 6.48 23.60
C ASN A 438 -19.45 5.85 24.94
N GLY A 439 -18.24 5.28 25.03
CA GLY A 439 -17.75 4.64 26.26
C GLY A 439 -18.45 3.33 26.62
N PHE A 440 -19.16 2.72 25.66
CA PHE A 440 -19.83 1.43 25.87
C PHE A 440 -18.86 0.26 25.90
N VAL A 441 -17.65 0.44 25.37
CA VAL A 441 -16.53 -0.48 25.45
C VAL A 441 -15.21 0.29 25.53
N LYS A 442 -14.27 -0.22 26.31
CA LYS A 442 -12.89 0.23 26.35
C LYS A 442 -12.04 -0.82 25.63
N PRO A 443 -11.44 -0.52 24.47
CA PRO A 443 -10.57 -1.46 23.80
C PRO A 443 -9.25 -1.61 24.54
N ALA A 444 -8.73 -2.84 24.64
CA ALA A 444 -7.34 -3.15 24.96
C ALA A 444 -6.64 -3.71 23.72
N PHE A 445 -5.33 -3.56 23.66
CA PHE A 445 -4.50 -4.01 22.55
C PHE A 445 -3.41 -4.97 23.06
N TYR A 446 -2.69 -5.60 22.14
CA TYR A 446 -1.66 -6.59 22.46
C TYR A 446 -0.66 -6.09 23.54
N ASN A 447 -0.18 -4.87 23.41
CA ASN A 447 0.77 -4.30 24.37
C ASN A 447 0.16 -3.97 25.75
N ASP A 448 -1.16 -3.99 25.89
CA ASP A 448 -1.87 -3.70 27.14
C ASP A 448 -2.03 -4.92 28.05
N LEU A 449 -1.67 -6.11 27.59
CA LEU A 449 -1.87 -7.38 28.31
C LEU A 449 -1.00 -7.49 29.55
N LYS A 450 0.17 -6.86 29.53
CA LYS A 450 1.10 -6.83 30.66
C LYS A 450 0.46 -6.12 31.85
N ASP A 451 0.68 -6.65 33.05
CA ASP A 451 0.20 -6.09 34.33
C ASP A 451 -1.34 -5.99 34.44
N SER A 452 -2.07 -6.86 33.75
CA SER A 452 -3.53 -6.95 33.79
C SER A 452 -4.01 -8.34 34.20
N VAL A 453 -5.24 -8.41 34.70
CA VAL A 453 -5.94 -9.68 34.92
C VAL A 453 -6.60 -10.09 33.61
N LEU A 454 -6.20 -11.22 33.07
CA LEU A 454 -6.72 -11.74 31.80
C LEU A 454 -7.85 -12.72 32.07
N VAL A 455 -9.00 -12.50 31.44
CA VAL A 455 -10.17 -13.38 31.62
C VAL A 455 -10.61 -13.88 30.25
N ASP A 456 -10.44 -15.18 30.04
CA ASP A 456 -10.95 -15.89 28.87
C ASP A 456 -12.45 -16.18 29.07
N ILE A 457 -13.27 -15.60 28.22
CA ILE A 457 -14.74 -15.70 28.34
C ILE A 457 -15.35 -16.72 27.37
N ARG A 458 -14.53 -17.52 26.70
CA ARG A 458 -14.98 -18.60 25.81
C ARG A 458 -15.55 -19.75 26.62
N GLU A 459 -16.48 -20.51 26.02
CA GLU A 459 -17.03 -21.70 26.66
C GLU A 459 -15.95 -22.77 26.87
N GLN A 460 -15.97 -23.44 28.01
CA GLN A 460 -14.99 -24.47 28.35
C GLN A 460 -15.02 -25.61 27.32
N GLY A 461 -13.84 -26.03 26.86
CA GLY A 461 -13.70 -27.06 25.82
C GLY A 461 -13.94 -26.57 24.38
N SER A 462 -14.18 -25.27 24.17
CA SER A 462 -14.36 -24.68 22.82
C SER A 462 -13.05 -24.13 22.22
N PHE A 463 -11.91 -24.40 22.85
CA PHE A 463 -10.61 -23.87 22.43
C PHE A 463 -9.45 -24.78 22.84
N ASP A 464 -8.41 -24.84 22.00
CA ASP A 464 -7.21 -25.65 22.22
C ASP A 464 -6.06 -24.85 22.88
N SER A 465 -6.13 -23.51 22.83
CA SER A 465 -5.09 -22.61 23.35
C SER A 465 -5.70 -21.37 23.99
N THR A 466 -5.00 -20.80 24.97
CA THR A 466 -5.37 -19.55 25.63
C THR A 466 -4.14 -18.65 25.85
N ILE A 467 -4.37 -17.42 26.34
CA ILE A 467 -3.28 -16.53 26.76
C ILE A 467 -2.79 -17.00 28.14
N GLU A 468 -1.49 -17.17 28.28
CA GLU A 468 -0.86 -17.60 29.52
C GLU A 468 -1.32 -16.77 30.73
N ALA A 469 -1.46 -17.41 31.89
CA ALA A 469 -1.96 -16.82 33.14
C ALA A 469 -3.39 -16.26 33.11
N SER A 470 -4.19 -16.59 32.09
CA SER A 470 -5.60 -16.18 32.05
C SER A 470 -6.48 -17.12 32.91
N VAL A 471 -7.57 -16.55 33.44
CA VAL A 471 -8.63 -17.29 34.13
C VAL A 471 -9.80 -17.49 33.16
N ASN A 472 -10.33 -18.70 33.07
CA ASN A 472 -11.51 -18.96 32.24
C ASN A 472 -12.81 -18.78 33.03
N ILE A 473 -13.62 -17.80 32.60
CA ILE A 473 -14.96 -17.54 33.09
C ILE A 473 -15.89 -17.39 31.89
N PRO A 474 -16.54 -18.47 31.43
CA PRO A 474 -17.41 -18.46 30.27
C PRO A 474 -18.47 -17.36 30.29
N THR A 475 -18.79 -16.79 29.13
CA THR A 475 -19.81 -15.73 29.01
C THR A 475 -21.16 -16.16 29.58
N SER A 476 -21.52 -17.44 29.44
CA SER A 476 -22.73 -18.04 30.03
C SER A 476 -22.76 -18.00 31.56
N GLN A 477 -21.57 -18.06 32.19
CA GLN A 477 -21.41 -18.13 33.65
C GLN A 477 -21.08 -16.77 34.29
N ILE A 478 -20.67 -15.76 33.54
CA ILE A 478 -20.09 -14.53 34.06
C ILE A 478 -20.99 -13.81 35.06
N ARG A 479 -22.33 -13.86 34.90
CA ARG A 479 -23.28 -13.21 35.80
C ARG A 479 -23.31 -13.86 37.19
N GLY A 480 -23.02 -15.16 37.30
CA GLY A 480 -22.96 -15.90 38.58
C GLY A 480 -21.57 -15.88 39.22
N ARG A 481 -20.52 -15.49 38.46
CA ARG A 481 -19.13 -15.58 38.93
C ARG A 481 -18.45 -14.18 39.00
N LEU A 482 -19.23 -13.13 39.19
CA LEU A 482 -18.72 -11.74 39.26
C LEU A 482 -17.70 -11.54 40.39
N ASN A 483 -17.83 -12.25 41.49
CA ASN A 483 -16.94 -12.19 42.65
C ASN A 483 -15.52 -12.72 42.38
N GLU A 484 -15.33 -13.46 41.31
CA GLU A 484 -14.02 -13.96 40.88
C GLU A 484 -13.22 -12.89 40.05
N ILE A 485 -13.91 -11.82 39.64
CA ILE A 485 -13.32 -10.76 38.84
C ILE A 485 -12.98 -9.55 39.74
N PRO A 486 -11.73 -9.13 39.88
CA PRO A 486 -11.36 -8.03 40.76
C PRO A 486 -11.88 -6.69 40.23
N LYS A 487 -12.38 -5.82 41.12
CA LYS A 487 -12.87 -4.49 40.77
C LYS A 487 -11.78 -3.41 40.78
N ASP A 488 -10.73 -3.65 41.54
CA ASP A 488 -9.62 -2.73 41.81
C ASP A 488 -8.45 -2.87 40.82
N LYS A 489 -8.45 -3.91 39.97
CA LYS A 489 -7.40 -4.17 38.97
C LYS A 489 -7.88 -3.89 37.55
N LYS A 490 -6.92 -3.69 36.64
CA LYS A 490 -7.18 -3.68 35.21
C LYS A 490 -7.55 -5.08 34.76
N VAL A 491 -8.76 -5.27 34.21
CA VAL A 491 -9.26 -6.53 33.73
C VAL A 491 -9.42 -6.47 32.21
N ILE A 492 -8.81 -7.40 31.50
CA ILE A 492 -8.96 -7.53 30.04
C ILE A 492 -9.69 -8.84 29.75
N LEU A 493 -10.87 -8.71 29.18
CA LEU A 493 -11.67 -9.82 28.70
C LEU A 493 -11.30 -10.15 27.26
N PHE A 494 -11.20 -11.42 26.91
CA PHE A 494 -10.96 -11.83 25.52
C PHE A 494 -11.78 -13.05 25.11
N CYS A 495 -12.09 -13.14 23.84
CA CYS A 495 -12.66 -14.30 23.16
C CYS A 495 -11.95 -14.49 21.82
N ASN A 496 -12.49 -15.25 20.89
CA ASN A 496 -11.82 -15.49 19.60
C ASN A 496 -11.57 -14.18 18.83
N THR A 497 -12.61 -13.37 18.58
CA THR A 497 -12.55 -12.22 17.66
C THR A 497 -12.97 -10.87 18.29
N GLY A 498 -13.33 -10.85 19.59
CA GLY A 498 -13.71 -9.62 20.31
C GLY A 498 -15.22 -9.43 20.57
N PHE A 499 -16.13 -10.15 19.89
CA PHE A 499 -17.57 -9.93 20.08
C PHE A 499 -18.10 -10.37 21.46
N GLN A 500 -17.81 -11.59 21.88
CA GLN A 500 -18.27 -12.08 23.20
C GLN A 500 -17.63 -11.27 24.34
N SER A 501 -16.34 -10.89 24.22
CA SER A 501 -15.68 -10.05 25.21
C SER A 501 -16.29 -8.64 25.30
N TYR A 502 -16.77 -8.08 24.19
CA TYR A 502 -17.58 -6.87 24.21
C TYR A 502 -18.87 -7.08 25.02
N VAL A 503 -19.64 -8.16 24.76
CA VAL A 503 -20.87 -8.47 25.52
C VAL A 503 -20.57 -8.62 27.00
N ALA A 504 -19.54 -9.38 27.37
CA ALA A 504 -19.12 -9.57 28.75
C ALA A 504 -18.67 -8.26 29.40
N SER A 505 -17.92 -7.40 28.70
CA SER A 505 -17.53 -6.09 29.22
C SER A 505 -18.74 -5.19 29.51
N ARG A 506 -19.80 -5.26 28.68
CA ARG A 506 -21.06 -4.53 28.92
C ARG A 506 -21.75 -4.99 30.19
N ILE A 507 -21.74 -6.32 30.48
CA ILE A 507 -22.30 -6.87 31.71
C ILE A 507 -21.56 -6.33 32.93
N LEU A 508 -20.22 -6.36 32.92
CA LEU A 508 -19.38 -5.89 34.02
C LEU A 508 -19.51 -4.38 34.24
N LEU A 509 -19.45 -3.58 33.18
CA LEU A 509 -19.62 -2.13 33.29
C LEU A 509 -20.95 -1.75 33.94
N GLN A 510 -22.06 -2.44 33.58
CA GLN A 510 -23.39 -2.23 34.18
C GLN A 510 -23.49 -2.72 35.61
N LYS A 511 -22.55 -3.55 36.08
CA LYS A 511 -22.42 -4.01 37.49
C LYS A 511 -21.40 -3.19 38.29
N GLY A 512 -20.99 -2.01 37.77
CA GLY A 512 -20.13 -1.05 38.46
C GLY A 512 -18.64 -1.37 38.40
N TYR A 513 -18.20 -2.23 37.49
CA TYR A 513 -16.77 -2.40 37.18
C TYR A 513 -16.32 -1.25 36.27
N THR A 514 -15.33 -0.48 36.67
CA THR A 514 -14.89 0.72 35.93
C THR A 514 -13.61 0.49 35.11
N ASN A 515 -12.81 -0.53 35.48
CA ASN A 515 -11.49 -0.80 34.89
C ASN A 515 -11.50 -2.11 34.08
N VAL A 516 -12.50 -2.23 33.18
CA VAL A 516 -12.73 -3.41 32.34
C VAL A 516 -12.56 -3.03 30.88
N TYR A 517 -11.82 -3.87 30.16
CA TYR A 517 -11.46 -3.71 28.76
C TYR A 517 -11.80 -4.96 27.96
N SER A 518 -12.02 -4.80 26.67
CA SER A 518 -12.18 -5.91 25.71
C SER A 518 -10.97 -5.94 24.78
N LEU A 519 -10.30 -7.09 24.68
CA LEU A 519 -9.18 -7.28 23.75
C LEU A 519 -9.66 -7.14 22.30
N SER A 520 -9.25 -6.08 21.65
CA SER A 520 -9.62 -5.75 20.28
C SER A 520 -8.96 -6.73 19.30
N GLY A 521 -9.75 -7.39 18.43
CA GLY A 521 -9.28 -8.48 17.57
C GLY A 521 -9.20 -9.85 18.25
N GLY A 522 -9.40 -9.90 19.59
CA GLY A 522 -9.44 -11.14 20.36
C GLY A 522 -8.13 -11.95 20.34
N ILE A 523 -8.24 -13.23 20.65
CA ILE A 523 -7.09 -14.14 20.69
C ILE A 523 -6.56 -14.47 19.29
N GLU A 524 -7.37 -14.37 18.25
CA GLU A 524 -6.90 -14.58 16.87
C GLU A 524 -5.83 -13.56 16.48
N LEU A 525 -6.05 -12.27 16.76
CA LEU A 525 -5.02 -11.25 16.52
C LEU A 525 -3.80 -11.45 17.43
N TYR A 526 -4.02 -11.85 18.68
CA TYR A 526 -2.93 -12.19 19.60
C TYR A 526 -2.02 -13.29 19.02
N HIS A 527 -2.59 -14.36 18.47
CA HIS A 527 -1.81 -15.45 17.87
C HIS A 527 -1.03 -15.00 16.64
N ILE A 528 -1.61 -14.20 15.76
CA ILE A 528 -0.93 -13.63 14.60
C ILE A 528 0.33 -12.85 15.03
N LEU A 529 0.20 -12.00 16.04
CA LEU A 529 1.31 -11.20 16.54
C LEU A 529 2.36 -12.06 17.25
N LYS A 530 1.92 -13.04 18.04
CA LYS A 530 2.81 -13.94 18.77
C LYS A 530 3.62 -14.86 17.85
N GLU A 531 2.99 -15.40 16.81
CA GLU A 531 3.65 -16.18 15.76
C GLU A 531 4.76 -15.35 15.09
N ASN A 532 4.46 -14.11 14.73
CA ASN A 532 5.43 -13.22 14.11
C ASN A 532 6.60 -12.90 15.05
N GLU A 533 6.33 -12.59 16.33
CA GLU A 533 7.40 -12.35 17.33
C GLU A 533 8.31 -13.56 17.54
N ASN A 534 7.73 -14.76 17.59
CA ASN A 534 8.50 -15.99 17.79
C ASN A 534 9.40 -16.27 16.60
N ALA A 535 8.89 -16.11 15.37
CA ALA A 535 9.70 -16.28 14.16
C ALA A 535 10.86 -15.28 14.08
N GLU A 536 10.69 -14.04 14.54
CA GLU A 536 11.77 -13.06 14.60
C GLU A 536 12.84 -13.40 15.64
N LYS A 537 12.43 -13.95 16.80
CA LYS A 537 13.38 -14.39 17.83
C LYS A 537 14.22 -15.57 17.37
N GLU A 538 13.63 -16.56 16.71
CA GLU A 538 14.33 -17.71 16.16
C GLU A 538 15.41 -17.28 15.15
N LEU A 539 15.11 -16.32 14.28
CA LEU A 539 16.07 -15.79 13.31
C LEU A 539 17.23 -15.00 13.96
N THR A 540 17.02 -14.47 15.16
CA THR A 540 18.07 -13.72 15.90
C THR A 540 19.02 -14.65 16.65
N LEU A 541 18.64 -15.91 16.90
CA LEU A 541 19.43 -16.92 17.61
C LEU A 541 20.31 -17.77 16.67
N VAL A 542 20.13 -17.67 15.36
CA VAL A 542 20.89 -18.34 14.29
C VAL A 542 21.79 -17.33 13.57
#